data_dcb85e169e8aae2276d646098d279894
#
_entry.id   dcb85e169e8aae2276d646098d279894
#
_cell.length_a   1.000
_cell.length_b   1.000
_cell.length_c   1.000
_cell.angle_alpha   90.00
_cell.angle_beta   90.00
_cell.angle_gamma   90.00
#
_symmetry.space_group_name_H-M   'P 1'
#
loop_
_entity.id
_entity.type
_entity.pdbx_description
1 polymer ?
#
loop_
_entity_poly.entity_id
_entity_poly.type
_entity_poly.pdbx_seq_one_letter_code
_entity_poly.pdbx_strand_id
1 'polypeptide(L)'
;MSRTVTYTTGIVLLHFVVNIVHGSAHRELRIGLTPIASAFVILVVLLFPPIAMILVWTAKKQLGLILLSASMLASFVFGLYHHFLAASPDHIHSQPKNAWGFTFVLTSYALLIIEVIGSYLGVHFLRLPKQKSRAKAAP
;
A
#
# COMPACT_ATOMS: atom_id res chain seq x y z
N MET A 1 1.34 -22.47 4.14
CA MET A 1 1.23 -21.03 4.47
C MET A 1 -0.24 -20.67 4.66
N SER A 2 -0.62 -19.88 5.67
CA SER A 2 -2.03 -19.52 5.87
C SER A 2 -2.50 -18.56 4.78
N ARG A 3 -3.79 -18.60 4.40
CA ARG A 3 -4.36 -17.67 3.39
C ARG A 3 -4.05 -16.21 3.71
N THR A 4 -4.12 -15.82 4.99
CA THR A 4 -3.79 -14.46 5.44
C THR A 4 -2.36 -14.08 5.03
N VAL A 5 -1.39 -14.92 5.33
CA VAL A 5 0.03 -14.66 5.01
C VAL A 5 0.21 -14.53 3.51
N THR A 6 -0.37 -15.45 2.71
CA THR A 6 -0.25 -15.43 1.25
C THR A 6 -0.79 -14.14 0.65
N TYR A 7 -2.04 -13.77 0.98
CA TYR A 7 -2.67 -12.57 0.41
C TYR A 7 -2.01 -11.28 0.89
N THR A 8 -1.63 -11.19 2.17
CA THR A 8 -0.90 -10.02 2.69
C THR A 8 0.44 -9.84 1.99
N THR A 9 1.20 -10.93 1.84
CA THR A 9 2.49 -10.89 1.14
C THR A 9 2.31 -10.46 -0.32
N GLY A 10 1.37 -11.06 -1.03
CA GLY A 10 1.13 -10.74 -2.43
C GLY A 10 0.75 -9.27 -2.66
N ILE A 11 -0.17 -8.72 -1.85
CA ILE A 11 -0.59 -7.33 -2.01
C ILE A 11 0.52 -6.34 -1.65
N VAL A 12 1.32 -6.62 -0.61
CA VAL A 12 2.45 -5.76 -0.23
C VAL A 12 3.55 -5.77 -1.28
N LEU A 13 3.90 -6.93 -1.81
CA LEU A 13 4.90 -7.02 -2.89
C LEU A 13 4.43 -6.30 -4.16
N LEU A 14 3.17 -6.47 -4.55
CA LEU A 14 2.60 -5.77 -5.69
C LEU A 14 2.61 -4.25 -5.48
N HIS A 15 2.17 -3.78 -4.31
CA HIS A 15 2.22 -2.38 -3.93
C HIS A 15 3.65 -1.82 -4.02
N PHE A 16 4.62 -2.56 -3.49
CA PHE A 16 6.03 -2.16 -3.52
C PHE A 16 6.58 -2.02 -4.94
N VAL A 17 6.33 -3.01 -5.80
CA VAL A 17 6.77 -2.98 -7.21
C VAL A 17 6.14 -1.80 -7.96
N VAL A 18 4.84 -1.58 -7.80
CA VAL A 18 4.15 -0.46 -8.48
C VAL A 18 4.65 0.88 -7.96
N ASN A 19 4.95 1.00 -6.65
CA ASN A 19 5.56 2.22 -6.10
C ASN A 19 6.96 2.50 -6.65
N ILE A 20 7.79 1.46 -6.89
CA ILE A 20 9.11 1.66 -7.53
C ILE A 20 8.92 2.24 -8.93
N VAL A 21 8.01 1.69 -9.73
CA VAL A 21 7.73 2.17 -11.09
C VAL A 21 7.17 3.59 -11.06
N HIS A 22 6.24 3.87 -10.15
CA HIS A 22 5.65 5.18 -9.96
C HIS A 22 6.69 6.23 -9.52
N GLY A 23 7.53 5.89 -8.54
CA GLY A 23 8.62 6.75 -8.09
C GLY A 23 9.66 7.02 -9.19
N SER A 24 9.90 6.04 -10.08
CA SER A 24 10.74 6.26 -11.26
C SER A 24 10.11 7.27 -12.22
N ALA A 25 8.79 7.21 -12.43
CA ALA A 25 8.09 8.20 -13.24
C ALA A 25 8.15 9.61 -12.62
N HIS A 26 7.97 9.74 -11.29
CA HIS A 26 8.18 11.01 -10.58
C HIS A 26 9.57 11.60 -10.83
N ARG A 27 10.61 10.78 -10.75
CA ARG A 27 11.99 11.18 -10.96
C ARG A 27 12.22 11.66 -12.39
N GLU A 28 11.79 10.91 -13.40
CA GLU A 28 11.97 11.23 -14.80
C GLU A 28 11.18 12.48 -15.20
N LEU A 29 10.01 12.68 -14.63
CA LEU A 29 9.16 13.87 -14.84
C LEU A 29 9.60 15.07 -13.98
N ARG A 30 10.60 14.88 -13.10
CA ARG A 30 11.11 15.92 -12.18
C ARG A 30 10.03 16.51 -11.28
N ILE A 31 9.06 15.68 -10.88
CA ILE A 31 8.00 16.07 -9.95
C ILE A 31 8.55 15.93 -8.54
N GLY A 32 8.87 17.08 -7.91
CA GLY A 32 9.39 17.11 -6.53
C GLY A 32 8.27 17.07 -5.50
N LEU A 33 8.54 16.39 -4.38
CA LEU A 33 7.68 16.40 -3.20
C LEU A 33 8.21 17.39 -2.17
N THR A 34 7.32 17.98 -1.36
CA THR A 34 7.75 18.74 -0.19
C THR A 34 8.44 17.81 0.82
N PRO A 35 9.29 18.32 1.73
CA PRO A 35 9.94 17.48 2.75
C PRO A 35 8.94 16.66 3.59
N ILE A 36 7.79 17.25 3.94
CA ILE A 36 6.74 16.56 4.70
C ILE A 36 6.11 15.43 3.86
N ALA A 37 5.77 15.70 2.60
CA ALA A 37 5.24 14.69 1.69
C ALA A 37 6.25 13.55 1.46
N SER A 38 7.54 13.88 1.31
CA SER A 38 8.61 12.90 1.17
C SER A 38 8.73 12.01 2.41
N ALA A 39 8.70 12.59 3.61
CA ALA A 39 8.72 11.84 4.85
C ALA A 39 7.49 10.90 4.97
N PHE A 40 6.31 11.39 4.61
CA PHE A 40 5.10 10.57 4.57
C PHE A 40 5.25 9.38 3.61
N VAL A 41 5.70 9.62 2.38
CA VAL A 41 5.90 8.57 1.37
C VAL A 41 6.90 7.53 1.88
N ILE A 42 8.05 7.96 2.43
CA ILE A 42 9.06 7.02 2.92
C ILE A 42 8.52 6.18 4.09
N LEU A 43 7.89 6.80 5.08
CA LEU A 43 7.46 6.10 6.29
C LEU A 43 6.17 5.31 6.07
N VAL A 44 5.13 5.95 5.52
CA VAL A 44 3.77 5.37 5.50
C VAL A 44 3.55 4.53 4.25
N VAL A 45 4.00 5.01 3.08
CA VAL A 45 3.76 4.32 1.81
C VAL A 45 4.78 3.19 1.58
N LEU A 46 6.08 3.44 1.86
CA LEU A 46 7.13 2.49 1.51
C LEU A 46 7.55 1.58 2.68
N LEU A 47 7.62 2.09 3.92
CA LEU A 47 8.19 1.34 5.05
C LEU A 47 7.13 0.56 5.85
N PHE A 48 5.97 1.14 6.15
CA PHE A 48 4.97 0.49 6.99
C PHE A 48 4.35 -0.78 6.38
N PRO A 49 4.02 -0.87 5.07
CA PRO A 49 3.48 -2.10 4.51
C PRO A 49 4.42 -3.30 4.59
N PRO A 50 5.73 -3.21 4.28
CA PRO A 50 6.69 -4.30 4.52
C PRO A 50 6.80 -4.70 6.00
N ILE A 51 6.81 -3.73 6.92
CA ILE A 51 6.81 -4.01 8.37
C ILE A 51 5.54 -4.76 8.75
N ALA A 52 4.38 -4.31 8.26
CA ALA A 52 3.10 -4.98 8.47
C ALA A 52 3.13 -6.43 7.98
N MET A 53 3.67 -6.67 6.78
CA MET A 53 3.86 -8.00 6.21
C MET A 53 4.72 -8.87 7.14
N ILE A 54 5.87 -8.40 7.60
CA ILE A 54 6.74 -9.13 8.53
C ILE A 54 5.99 -9.47 9.82
N LEU A 55 5.27 -8.52 10.41
CA LEU A 55 4.47 -8.76 11.61
C LEU A 55 3.38 -9.81 11.41
N VAL A 56 2.76 -9.86 10.23
CA VAL A 56 1.75 -10.89 9.90
C VAL A 56 2.35 -12.30 9.89
N TRP A 57 3.65 -12.44 9.62
CA TRP A 57 4.36 -13.73 9.66
C TRP A 57 4.76 -14.17 11.07
N THR A 58 4.61 -13.30 12.06
CA THR A 58 4.99 -13.53 13.45
C THR A 58 3.77 -13.75 14.36
N ALA A 59 4.01 -13.94 15.65
CA ALA A 59 2.96 -13.96 16.68
C ALA A 59 2.19 -12.63 16.79
N LYS A 60 2.74 -11.53 16.25
CA LYS A 60 2.13 -10.19 16.27
C LYS A 60 1.20 -9.94 15.05
N LYS A 61 0.63 -11.00 14.48
CA LYS A 61 -0.21 -10.97 13.28
C LYS A 61 -1.31 -9.90 13.33
N GLN A 62 -2.00 -9.73 14.46
CA GLN A 62 -3.07 -8.72 14.58
C GLN A 62 -2.53 -7.30 14.41
N LEU A 63 -1.40 -6.99 15.06
CA LEU A 63 -0.74 -5.69 14.90
C LEU A 63 -0.32 -5.47 13.44
N GLY A 64 0.21 -6.49 12.77
CA GLY A 64 0.55 -6.42 11.35
C GLY A 64 -0.66 -6.10 10.46
N LEU A 65 -1.81 -6.73 10.72
CA LEU A 65 -3.03 -6.47 9.94
C LEU A 65 -3.60 -5.06 10.19
N ILE A 66 -3.51 -4.56 11.43
CA ILE A 66 -3.90 -3.17 11.76
C ILE A 66 -2.98 -2.19 11.02
N LEU A 67 -1.67 -2.41 11.11
CA LEU A 67 -0.68 -1.56 10.44
C LEU A 67 -0.86 -1.57 8.92
N LEU A 68 -1.12 -2.75 8.32
CA LEU A 68 -1.41 -2.86 6.90
C LEU A 68 -2.62 -2.03 6.50
N SER A 69 -3.75 -2.22 7.20
CA SER A 69 -4.97 -1.46 6.89
C SER A 69 -4.78 0.04 7.02
N ALA A 70 -4.15 0.48 8.10
CA ALA A 70 -3.94 1.89 8.38
C ALA A 70 -2.98 2.53 7.36
N SER A 71 -1.85 1.88 7.06
CA SER A 71 -0.89 2.41 6.10
C SER A 71 -1.44 2.45 4.68
N MET A 72 -2.11 1.38 4.23
CA MET A 72 -2.72 1.35 2.89
C MET A 72 -3.84 2.39 2.74
N LEU A 73 -4.69 2.57 3.77
CA LEU A 73 -5.73 3.59 3.75
C LEU A 73 -5.13 5.00 3.73
N ALA A 74 -4.10 5.24 4.53
CA ALA A 74 -3.41 6.54 4.56
C ALA A 74 -2.72 6.83 3.22
N SER A 75 -2.10 5.82 2.58
CA SER A 75 -1.50 5.93 1.25
C SER A 75 -2.56 6.26 0.20
N PHE A 76 -3.71 5.56 0.23
CA PHE A 76 -4.84 5.83 -0.66
C PHE A 76 -5.33 7.28 -0.55
N VAL A 77 -5.53 7.79 0.66
CA VAL A 77 -5.99 9.17 0.88
C VAL A 77 -4.95 10.16 0.37
N PHE A 78 -3.67 9.90 0.63
CA PHE A 78 -2.57 10.73 0.15
C PHE A 78 -2.49 10.75 -1.38
N GLY A 79 -2.51 9.58 -2.02
CA GLY A 79 -2.46 9.45 -3.48
C GLY A 79 -3.68 10.07 -4.16
N LEU A 80 -4.88 9.83 -3.61
CA LEU A 80 -6.12 10.44 -4.09
C LEU A 80 -6.05 11.96 -4.05
N TYR A 81 -5.56 12.52 -2.93
CA TYR A 81 -5.44 13.97 -2.80
C TYR A 81 -4.43 14.55 -3.80
N HIS A 82 -3.20 14.05 -3.84
CA HIS A 82 -2.12 14.62 -4.63
C HIS A 82 -2.28 14.42 -6.14
N HIS A 83 -2.75 13.23 -6.56
CA HIS A 83 -2.83 12.89 -7.98
C HIS A 83 -4.16 13.25 -8.63
N PHE A 84 -5.25 13.40 -7.85
CA PHE A 84 -6.59 13.55 -8.43
C PHE A 84 -7.35 14.80 -7.97
N LEU A 85 -7.00 15.38 -6.81
CA LEU A 85 -7.74 16.51 -6.24
C LEU A 85 -6.92 17.80 -6.21
N ALA A 86 -5.66 17.74 -5.84
CA ALA A 86 -4.82 18.92 -5.72
C ALA A 86 -4.36 19.43 -7.11
N ALA A 87 -4.60 20.70 -7.39
CA ALA A 87 -4.06 21.33 -8.58
C ALA A 87 -2.55 21.59 -8.42
N SER A 88 -1.73 20.66 -8.91
CA SER A 88 -0.28 20.65 -8.73
C SER A 88 0.42 19.96 -9.91
N PRO A 89 1.74 20.07 -10.05
CA PRO A 89 2.50 19.26 -11.02
C PRO A 89 2.32 17.74 -10.85
N ASP A 90 1.91 17.30 -9.67
CA ASP A 90 1.65 15.90 -9.31
C ASP A 90 0.26 15.38 -9.76
N HIS A 91 -0.57 16.27 -10.32
CA HIS A 91 -1.91 15.90 -10.78
C HIS A 91 -1.85 15.15 -12.12
N ILE A 92 -2.68 14.10 -12.29
CA ILE A 92 -2.68 13.24 -13.48
C ILE A 92 -2.91 13.98 -14.79
N HIS A 93 -3.71 15.05 -14.80
CA HIS A 93 -3.95 15.86 -15.99
C HIS A 93 -2.82 16.83 -16.32
N SER A 94 -1.87 17.04 -15.41
CA SER A 94 -0.68 17.88 -15.63
C SER A 94 0.45 17.13 -16.33
N GLN A 95 0.30 15.81 -16.54
CA GLN A 95 1.37 14.98 -17.06
C GLN A 95 1.58 15.14 -18.57
N PRO A 96 2.83 15.15 -19.05
CA PRO A 96 3.13 15.23 -20.46
C PRO A 96 2.67 13.96 -21.21
N LYS A 97 2.31 14.12 -22.50
CA LYS A 97 1.90 13.00 -23.36
C LYS A 97 3.11 12.23 -23.90
N ASN A 98 3.85 11.61 -22.99
CA ASN A 98 5.00 10.75 -23.31
C ASN A 98 4.95 9.45 -22.47
N ALA A 99 5.91 8.55 -22.66
CA ALA A 99 5.94 7.26 -21.98
C ALA A 99 5.93 7.39 -20.44
N TRP A 100 6.68 8.34 -19.89
CA TRP A 100 6.75 8.55 -18.45
C TRP A 100 5.47 9.18 -17.89
N GLY A 101 4.85 10.12 -18.59
CA GLY A 101 3.55 10.66 -18.19
C GLY A 101 2.45 9.58 -18.22
N PHE A 102 2.44 8.71 -19.24
CA PHE A 102 1.53 7.57 -19.29
C PHE A 102 1.79 6.60 -18.13
N THR A 103 3.06 6.26 -17.85
CA THR A 103 3.45 5.40 -16.73
C THR A 103 2.98 5.98 -15.40
N PHE A 104 3.18 7.28 -15.19
CA PHE A 104 2.73 8.00 -14.00
C PHE A 104 1.22 7.84 -13.79
N VAL A 105 0.42 8.17 -14.82
CA VAL A 105 -1.05 8.08 -14.75
C VAL A 105 -1.51 6.66 -14.49
N LEU A 106 -0.98 5.68 -15.23
CA LEU A 106 -1.34 4.28 -15.08
C LEU A 106 -1.04 3.76 -13.67
N THR A 107 0.15 4.05 -13.15
CA THR A 107 0.56 3.61 -11.81
C THR A 107 -0.19 4.35 -10.70
N SER A 108 -0.59 5.61 -10.89
CA SER A 108 -1.46 6.32 -9.94
C SER A 108 -2.81 5.61 -9.76
N TYR A 109 -3.47 5.21 -10.86
CA TYR A 109 -4.70 4.41 -10.77
C TYR A 109 -4.47 3.04 -10.16
N ALA A 110 -3.38 2.35 -10.56
CA ALA A 110 -3.05 1.04 -10.02
C ALA A 110 -2.83 1.09 -8.50
N LEU A 111 -2.12 2.10 -7.99
CA LEU A 111 -1.89 2.29 -6.56
C LEU A 111 -3.19 2.49 -5.80
N LEU A 112 -4.11 3.35 -6.27
CA LEU A 112 -5.41 3.52 -5.61
C LEU A 112 -6.16 2.20 -5.46
N ILE A 113 -6.18 1.36 -6.50
CA ILE A 113 -6.86 0.06 -6.47
C ILE A 113 -6.16 -0.89 -5.48
N ILE A 114 -4.83 -0.98 -5.53
CA ILE A 114 -4.03 -1.86 -4.66
C ILE A 114 -4.20 -1.46 -3.19
N GLU A 115 -4.20 -0.17 -2.90
CA GLU A 115 -4.32 0.38 -1.54
C GLU A 115 -5.71 0.13 -0.94
N VAL A 116 -6.77 0.27 -1.72
CA VAL A 116 -8.13 -0.13 -1.30
C VAL A 116 -8.19 -1.63 -1.00
N ILE A 117 -7.66 -2.46 -1.90
CA ILE A 117 -7.63 -3.92 -1.69
C ILE A 117 -6.80 -4.27 -0.45
N GLY A 118 -5.62 -3.68 -0.29
CA GLY A 118 -4.73 -3.92 0.85
C GLY A 118 -5.37 -3.53 2.18
N SER A 119 -6.02 -2.36 2.23
CA SER A 119 -6.78 -1.90 3.40
C SER A 119 -7.92 -2.86 3.73
N TYR A 120 -8.71 -3.26 2.72
CA TYR A 120 -9.79 -4.22 2.88
C TYR A 120 -9.31 -5.58 3.39
N LEU A 121 -8.24 -6.14 2.82
CA LEU A 121 -7.67 -7.43 3.26
C LEU A 121 -7.25 -7.40 4.72
N GLY A 122 -6.61 -6.31 5.16
CA GLY A 122 -6.23 -6.16 6.56
C GLY A 122 -7.43 -6.21 7.50
N VAL A 123 -8.48 -5.41 7.21
CA VAL A 123 -9.73 -5.41 7.99
C VAL A 123 -10.44 -6.76 7.91
N HIS A 124 -10.53 -7.36 6.72
CA HIS A 124 -11.18 -8.65 6.52
C HIS A 124 -10.54 -9.74 7.39
N PHE A 125 -9.21 -9.86 7.34
CA PHE A 125 -8.50 -10.89 8.12
C PHE A 125 -8.49 -10.61 9.64
N LEU A 126 -8.64 -9.36 10.08
CA LEU A 126 -8.83 -9.00 11.49
C LEU A 126 -10.17 -9.51 12.03
N ARG A 127 -11.22 -9.49 11.20
CA ARG A 127 -12.58 -9.91 11.59
C ARG A 127 -12.79 -11.41 11.58
N LEU A 128 -11.89 -12.19 10.97
CA LEU A 128 -12.01 -13.65 10.97
C LEU A 128 -11.87 -14.19 12.39
N PRO A 129 -12.76 -15.11 12.81
CA PRO A 129 -12.68 -15.71 14.13
C PRO A 129 -11.35 -16.45 14.31
N LYS A 130 -10.72 -16.28 15.48
CA LYS A 130 -9.52 -17.05 15.82
C LYS A 130 -9.89 -18.53 15.77
N GLN A 131 -9.26 -19.30 14.90
CA GLN A 131 -9.37 -20.77 14.96
C GLN A 131 -8.95 -21.20 16.36
N LYS A 132 -9.95 -21.56 17.21
CA LYS A 132 -9.68 -22.24 18.47
C LYS A 132 -8.88 -23.50 18.11
N SER A 133 -7.65 -23.59 18.61
CA SER A 133 -6.83 -24.80 18.50
C SER A 133 -7.68 -25.99 18.99
N ARG A 134 -8.10 -26.86 18.07
CA ARG A 134 -8.75 -28.14 18.35
C ARG A 134 -7.75 -29.17 18.90
N ALA A 135 -6.85 -28.76 19.77
CA ALA A 135 -5.87 -29.60 20.43
C ALA A 135 -6.12 -29.59 21.92
N LYS A 136 -7.28 -30.11 22.36
CA LYS A 136 -7.50 -30.59 23.72
C LYS A 136 -8.85 -31.33 23.78
N ALA A 137 -8.97 -32.42 23.05
CA ALA A 137 -9.94 -33.47 23.35
C ALA A 137 -9.50 -34.74 22.60
N ALA A 138 -8.48 -35.37 23.12
CA ALA A 138 -8.29 -36.79 22.99
C ALA A 138 -8.19 -37.35 24.43
N PRO A 139 -9.08 -38.27 24.81
CA PRO A 139 -9.02 -38.97 26.09
C PRO A 139 -7.81 -39.87 26.18
#